data_e9cb87070270fbdb6e07ec48ed07ea4b
#
_entry.id   e9cb87070270fbdb6e07ec48ed07ea4b
#
_cell.length_a   1.000
_cell.length_b   1.000
_cell.length_c   1.000
_cell.angle_alpha   90.00
_cell.angle_beta   90.00
_cell.angle_gamma   90.00
#
_symmetry.space_group_name_H-M   'P 1'
#
loop_
_entity.id
_entity.type
_entity.pdbx_description
1 polymer ?
#
loop_
_entity_poly.entity_id
_entity_poly.type
_entity_poly.pdbx_seq_one_letter_code
_entity_poly.pdbx_strand_id
1 'polypeptide(L)'
;MKKIIAIMLVLTVVLAFAACGKTEAKDEFAKSEGVMTYAEYEAAAIDDEVVIETYVQGKQSWWDNKATVYTQDKDGGYFLYEMACSEADYEKLVPGTKIKVTGYKGEWAGEVEVMDATFEFVEGGNTYVAEAFDATELLGTDDLIKHQNKFVTFKGLTVEGIEFKNGEPGDDIYVTVGYNGASYSFCVEMYLTAPDSDVYATVSGLEAGDVVDIDGFLYWYEGVNTHITGVTVK
;
A
#
# COMPACT_ATOMS: atom_id res chain seq x y z
N MET A 1 -0.44 -31.89 88.84
CA MET A 1 0.35 -31.55 87.68
C MET A 1 -0.50 -31.81 86.43
N LYS A 2 -1.19 -30.77 85.95
CA LYS A 2 -2.11 -30.86 84.80
C LYS A 2 -1.37 -30.30 83.58
N LYS A 3 -1.15 -31.13 82.55
CA LYS A 3 -0.62 -30.69 81.29
C LYS A 3 -1.74 -30.22 80.38
N ILE A 4 -1.67 -28.95 79.98
CA ILE A 4 -2.60 -28.34 79.04
C ILE A 4 -1.95 -28.49 77.68
N ILE A 5 -2.67 -29.22 76.80
CA ILE A 5 -2.26 -29.36 75.38
C ILE A 5 -3.01 -28.27 74.63
N ALA A 6 -2.29 -27.31 74.08
CA ALA A 6 -2.84 -26.29 73.18
C ALA A 6 -2.90 -26.85 71.77
N ILE A 7 -4.11 -27.00 71.22
CA ILE A 7 -4.33 -27.36 69.83
C ILE A 7 -4.32 -26.07 69.03
N MET A 8 -3.30 -25.93 68.16
CA MET A 8 -3.16 -24.82 67.24
C MET A 8 -3.94 -25.17 65.94
N LEU A 9 -5.06 -24.50 65.76
CA LEU A 9 -5.88 -24.62 64.55
C LEU A 9 -5.27 -23.78 63.44
N VAL A 10 -4.59 -24.42 62.46
CA VAL A 10 -4.07 -23.76 61.26
C VAL A 10 -5.21 -23.59 60.28
N LEU A 11 -5.69 -22.33 60.13
CA LEU A 11 -6.68 -21.96 59.17
C LEU A 11 -5.99 -21.68 57.80
N THR A 12 -5.99 -22.69 56.92
CA THR A 12 -5.52 -22.53 55.53
C THR A 12 -6.55 -21.74 54.72
N VAL A 13 -6.29 -20.44 54.48
CA VAL A 13 -7.02 -19.65 53.52
C VAL A 13 -6.58 -20.01 52.14
N VAL A 14 -7.40 -20.75 51.42
CA VAL A 14 -7.21 -20.99 49.96
C VAL A 14 -7.66 -19.72 49.21
N LEU A 15 -6.71 -18.88 48.82
CA LEU A 15 -6.94 -17.79 47.89
C LEU A 15 -7.11 -18.40 46.48
N ALA A 16 -8.36 -18.54 46.05
CA ALA A 16 -8.66 -18.83 44.67
C ALA A 16 -8.37 -17.54 43.82
N PHE A 17 -7.21 -17.51 43.18
CA PHE A 17 -6.96 -16.55 42.12
C PHE A 17 -7.91 -16.91 40.97
N ALA A 18 -9.01 -16.20 40.84
CA ALA A 18 -9.75 -16.13 39.59
C ALA A 18 -8.85 -15.39 38.58
N ALA A 19 -8.09 -16.16 37.82
CA ALA A 19 -7.43 -15.65 36.62
C ALA A 19 -8.53 -15.26 35.63
N CYS A 20 -8.92 -13.99 35.68
CA CYS A 20 -9.71 -13.37 34.65
C CYS A 20 -8.79 -13.29 33.43
N GLY A 21 -8.78 -14.34 32.62
CA GLY A 21 -8.13 -14.34 31.31
C GLY A 21 -8.81 -13.26 30.47
N LYS A 22 -8.22 -12.06 30.43
CA LYS A 22 -8.47 -11.15 29.32
C LYS A 22 -7.97 -11.90 28.09
N THR A 23 -8.88 -12.39 27.28
CA THR A 23 -8.57 -12.75 25.90
C THR A 23 -8.16 -11.42 25.27
N GLU A 24 -6.86 -11.17 25.13
CA GLU A 24 -6.38 -10.08 24.30
C GLU A 24 -6.98 -10.31 22.92
N ALA A 25 -7.71 -9.33 22.42
CA ALA A 25 -8.22 -9.39 21.05
C ALA A 25 -6.99 -9.61 20.15
N LYS A 26 -6.99 -10.72 19.39
CA LYS A 26 -5.91 -11.02 18.48
C LYS A 26 -5.85 -9.85 17.49
N ASP A 27 -4.70 -9.19 17.37
CA ASP A 27 -4.53 -8.13 16.39
C ASP A 27 -4.71 -8.76 15.00
N GLU A 28 -5.76 -8.38 14.32
CA GLU A 28 -6.13 -8.91 12.99
C GLU A 28 -5.04 -8.61 11.95
N PHE A 29 -4.22 -7.60 12.19
CA PHE A 29 -3.13 -7.16 11.33
C PHE A 29 -1.74 -7.60 11.82
N ALA A 30 -1.69 -8.41 12.88
CA ALA A 30 -0.40 -8.94 13.35
C ALA A 30 0.32 -9.65 12.20
N LYS A 31 1.59 -9.31 12.04
CA LYS A 31 2.46 -9.94 11.04
C LYS A 31 2.94 -11.30 11.53
N SER A 32 3.21 -12.20 10.60
CA SER A 32 3.75 -13.53 10.90
C SER A 32 5.19 -13.43 11.45
N GLU A 33 5.66 -14.48 12.11
CA GLU A 33 7.04 -14.54 12.58
C GLU A 33 8.04 -14.43 11.41
N GLY A 34 9.07 -13.61 11.59
CA GLY A 34 10.11 -13.38 10.58
C GLY A 34 9.71 -12.38 9.47
N VAL A 35 8.55 -11.75 9.59
CA VAL A 35 8.10 -10.71 8.69
C VAL A 35 8.42 -9.33 9.26
N MET A 36 8.97 -8.45 8.44
CA MET A 36 9.33 -7.08 8.81
C MET A 36 8.07 -6.24 9.10
N THR A 37 8.15 -5.39 10.10
CA THR A 37 7.27 -4.23 10.23
C THR A 37 7.55 -3.23 9.10
N TYR A 38 6.62 -2.30 8.84
CA TYR A 38 6.87 -1.26 7.84
C TYR A 38 8.10 -0.41 8.19
N ALA A 39 8.28 -0.08 9.48
CA ALA A 39 9.44 0.68 9.95
C ALA A 39 10.78 -0.07 9.74
N GLU A 40 10.81 -1.40 9.89
CA GLU A 40 11.98 -2.23 9.60
C GLU A 40 12.25 -2.26 8.09
N TYR A 41 11.21 -2.36 7.25
CA TYR A 41 11.33 -2.25 5.80
C TYR A 41 11.86 -0.88 5.37
N GLU A 42 11.33 0.23 5.93
CA GLU A 42 11.85 1.57 5.64
C GLU A 42 13.34 1.69 6.00
N ALA A 43 13.74 1.13 7.14
CA ALA A 43 15.13 1.18 7.64
C ALA A 43 16.10 0.24 6.90
N ALA A 44 15.60 -0.77 6.17
CA ALA A 44 16.44 -1.68 5.39
C ALA A 44 17.18 -0.90 4.28
N ALA A 45 18.44 -1.26 4.04
CA ALA A 45 19.23 -0.65 2.97
C ALA A 45 18.76 -1.13 1.58
N ILE A 46 19.08 -0.37 0.55
CA ILE A 46 18.96 -0.83 -0.83
C ILE A 46 19.83 -2.08 -1.00
N ASP A 47 19.34 -3.05 -1.77
CA ASP A 47 19.88 -4.39 -2.00
C ASP A 47 19.76 -5.37 -0.79
N ASP A 48 19.17 -4.95 0.35
CA ASP A 48 18.86 -5.88 1.43
C ASP A 48 17.68 -6.79 1.04
N GLU A 49 17.77 -8.08 1.45
CA GLU A 49 16.62 -8.98 1.37
C GLU A 49 15.55 -8.55 2.37
N VAL A 50 14.31 -8.48 1.90
CA VAL A 50 13.15 -8.09 2.71
C VAL A 50 12.07 -9.17 2.68
N VAL A 51 11.42 -9.37 3.82
CA VAL A 51 10.26 -10.25 3.96
C VAL A 51 9.11 -9.43 4.52
N ILE A 52 8.07 -9.24 3.73
CA ILE A 52 6.92 -8.41 4.11
C ILE A 52 5.60 -9.18 3.98
N GLU A 53 4.61 -8.81 4.77
CA GLU A 53 3.20 -9.17 4.57
C GLU A 53 2.41 -7.91 4.25
N THR A 54 1.66 -7.96 3.18
CA THR A 54 0.93 -6.81 2.67
C THR A 54 -0.35 -7.25 1.97
N TYR A 55 -1.19 -6.30 1.56
CA TYR A 55 -2.47 -6.55 0.91
C TYR A 55 -2.47 -5.90 -0.47
N VAL A 56 -2.86 -6.66 -1.48
CA VAL A 56 -3.03 -6.16 -2.85
C VAL A 56 -4.02 -5.00 -2.85
N GLN A 57 -3.67 -3.91 -3.53
CA GLN A 57 -4.56 -2.76 -3.76
C GLN A 57 -4.87 -2.57 -5.24
N GLY A 58 -3.90 -2.86 -6.11
CA GLY A 58 -4.00 -2.82 -7.55
C GLY A 58 -2.87 -3.60 -8.19
N LYS A 59 -2.99 -3.89 -9.46
CA LYS A 59 -1.97 -4.60 -10.22
C LYS A 59 -1.98 -4.15 -11.67
N GLN A 60 -0.81 -4.15 -12.28
CA GLN A 60 -0.66 -3.99 -13.74
C GLN A 60 -1.02 -5.30 -14.45
N SER A 61 -1.19 -5.24 -15.76
CA SER A 61 -1.43 -6.40 -16.62
C SER A 61 -0.33 -7.46 -16.44
N TRP A 62 -0.74 -8.73 -16.45
CA TRP A 62 0.19 -9.85 -16.40
C TRP A 62 1.04 -9.93 -17.66
N TRP A 63 2.34 -10.16 -17.48
CA TRP A 63 3.29 -10.27 -18.58
C TRP A 63 4.42 -11.24 -18.22
N ASP A 64 4.75 -12.14 -19.12
CA ASP A 64 5.93 -13.02 -19.05
C ASP A 64 6.17 -13.70 -17.67
N ASN A 65 5.12 -14.27 -17.08
CA ASN A 65 5.12 -14.87 -15.73
C ASN A 65 5.52 -13.88 -14.61
N LYS A 66 5.16 -12.63 -14.75
CA LYS A 66 5.40 -11.55 -13.80
C LYS A 66 4.16 -10.72 -13.57
N ALA A 67 4.09 -10.13 -12.38
CA ALA A 67 3.08 -9.15 -12.01
C ALA A 67 3.72 -7.97 -11.30
N THR A 68 3.40 -6.76 -11.71
CA THR A 68 3.68 -5.55 -10.95
C THR A 68 2.46 -5.22 -10.12
N VAL A 69 2.65 -5.09 -8.80
CA VAL A 69 1.53 -5.02 -7.84
C VAL A 69 1.72 -3.87 -6.86
N TYR A 70 0.69 -3.05 -6.73
CA TYR A 70 0.59 -2.02 -5.71
C TYR A 70 -0.04 -2.64 -4.48
N THR A 71 0.68 -2.60 -3.36
CA THR A 71 0.22 -3.21 -2.13
C THR A 71 0.34 -2.25 -0.96
N GLN A 72 -0.50 -2.44 0.06
CA GLN A 72 -0.49 -1.60 1.24
C GLN A 72 -0.98 -2.39 2.45
N ASP A 73 -0.39 -2.15 3.59
CA ASP A 73 -0.97 -2.47 4.89
C ASP A 73 -1.40 -1.17 5.61
N LYS A 74 -1.84 -1.26 6.86
CA LYS A 74 -2.26 -0.09 7.62
C LYS A 74 -1.13 0.92 7.93
N ASP A 75 0.12 0.47 7.87
CA ASP A 75 1.29 1.27 8.25
C ASP A 75 1.94 1.92 7.02
N GLY A 76 1.99 1.21 5.86
CA GLY A 76 2.63 1.73 4.66
C GLY A 76 2.30 1.02 3.36
N GLY A 77 2.74 1.62 2.26
CA GLY A 77 2.61 1.09 0.91
C GLY A 77 3.90 0.43 0.43
N TYR A 78 3.76 -0.54 -0.47
CA TYR A 78 4.88 -1.24 -1.09
C TYR A 78 4.57 -1.43 -2.58
N PHE A 79 5.56 -1.17 -3.42
CA PHE A 79 5.51 -1.43 -4.84
C PHE A 79 6.32 -2.68 -5.18
N LEU A 80 5.67 -3.69 -5.74
CA LEU A 80 6.29 -4.96 -6.10
C LEU A 80 6.52 -4.97 -7.60
N TYR A 81 7.76 -4.74 -8.01
CA TYR A 81 8.08 -4.62 -9.41
C TYR A 81 8.39 -5.99 -10.03
N GLU A 82 7.66 -6.33 -11.09
CA GLU A 82 7.84 -7.56 -11.89
C GLU A 82 8.00 -8.83 -11.02
N MET A 83 7.21 -8.95 -9.96
CA MET A 83 7.20 -10.10 -9.05
C MET A 83 6.87 -11.39 -9.82
N ALA A 84 7.62 -12.47 -9.61
CA ALA A 84 7.37 -13.78 -10.22
C ALA A 84 5.94 -14.26 -9.91
N CYS A 85 5.14 -14.48 -10.94
CA CYS A 85 3.71 -14.77 -10.79
C CYS A 85 3.18 -15.60 -11.96
N SER A 86 2.62 -16.80 -11.67
CA SER A 86 1.89 -17.55 -12.68
C SER A 86 0.59 -16.83 -13.07
N GLU A 87 0.10 -17.05 -14.28
CA GLU A 87 -1.19 -16.51 -14.73
C GLU A 87 -2.34 -16.92 -13.78
N ALA A 88 -2.33 -18.17 -13.31
CA ALA A 88 -3.35 -18.68 -12.40
C ALA A 88 -3.31 -18.03 -11.00
N ASP A 89 -2.14 -17.59 -10.54
CA ASP A 89 -2.00 -16.86 -9.28
C ASP A 89 -2.27 -15.38 -9.47
N TYR A 90 -1.92 -14.81 -10.63
CA TYR A 90 -2.27 -13.45 -10.99
C TYR A 90 -3.79 -13.18 -10.88
N GLU A 91 -4.63 -14.13 -11.34
CA GLU A 91 -6.08 -13.99 -11.22
C GLU A 91 -6.58 -13.89 -9.77
N LYS A 92 -5.82 -14.43 -8.80
CA LYS A 92 -6.14 -14.40 -7.36
C LYS A 92 -5.63 -13.13 -6.67
N LEU A 93 -4.72 -12.38 -7.29
CA LEU A 93 -4.22 -11.12 -6.78
C LEU A 93 -5.28 -10.02 -6.97
N VAL A 94 -6.33 -10.06 -6.18
CA VAL A 94 -7.42 -9.07 -6.18
C VAL A 94 -7.30 -8.13 -4.97
N PRO A 95 -7.85 -6.91 -5.02
CA PRO A 95 -7.81 -5.99 -3.89
C PRO A 95 -8.26 -6.64 -2.59
N GLY A 96 -7.47 -6.44 -1.52
CA GLY A 96 -7.70 -7.04 -0.20
C GLY A 96 -7.04 -8.40 0.02
N THR A 97 -6.49 -9.05 -1.01
CA THR A 97 -5.77 -10.32 -0.85
C THR A 97 -4.47 -10.11 -0.07
N LYS A 98 -4.29 -10.87 1.03
CA LYS A 98 -3.06 -10.86 1.83
C LYS A 98 -2.02 -11.78 1.20
N ILE A 99 -0.82 -11.26 1.00
CA ILE A 99 0.34 -12.00 0.49
C ILE A 99 1.54 -11.77 1.39
N LYS A 100 2.42 -12.78 1.46
CA LYS A 100 3.76 -12.66 2.04
C LYS A 100 4.77 -12.71 0.91
N VAL A 101 5.62 -11.71 0.87
CA VAL A 101 6.56 -11.45 -0.22
C VAL A 101 7.97 -11.53 0.31
N THR A 102 8.86 -12.19 -0.44
CA THR A 102 10.31 -12.18 -0.22
C THR A 102 10.97 -11.65 -1.49
N GLY A 103 11.83 -10.66 -1.35
CA GLY A 103 12.53 -10.04 -2.46
C GLY A 103 13.64 -9.11 -1.96
N TYR A 104 14.11 -8.23 -2.80
CA TYR A 104 15.17 -7.26 -2.47
C TYR A 104 14.64 -5.84 -2.57
N LYS A 105 14.97 -5.02 -1.58
CA LYS A 105 14.63 -3.59 -1.62
C LYS A 105 15.45 -2.91 -2.70
N GLY A 106 14.79 -2.27 -3.64
CA GLY A 106 15.42 -1.52 -4.74
C GLY A 106 14.98 -0.07 -4.77
N GLU A 107 15.63 0.69 -5.64
CA GLU A 107 15.23 2.06 -5.93
C GLU A 107 15.43 2.34 -7.42
N TRP A 108 14.40 2.91 -8.06
CA TRP A 108 14.47 3.36 -9.44
C TRP A 108 13.96 4.80 -9.56
N ALA A 109 14.83 5.73 -9.94
CA ALA A 109 14.48 7.16 -10.13
C ALA A 109 13.75 7.80 -8.93
N GLY A 110 14.04 7.33 -7.70
CA GLY A 110 13.42 7.76 -6.44
C GLY A 110 12.22 6.90 -6.00
N GLU A 111 11.75 5.97 -6.85
CA GLU A 111 10.76 4.98 -6.44
C GLU A 111 11.42 3.86 -5.65
N VAL A 112 10.94 3.60 -4.42
CA VAL A 112 11.38 2.46 -3.60
C VAL A 112 10.50 1.26 -3.90
N GLU A 113 11.11 0.18 -4.37
CA GLU A 113 10.42 -1.00 -4.85
C GLU A 113 10.98 -2.29 -4.25
N VAL A 114 10.22 -3.38 -4.35
CA VAL A 114 10.70 -4.73 -4.06
C VAL A 114 10.89 -5.46 -5.36
N MET A 115 12.16 -5.82 -5.66
CA MET A 115 12.59 -6.48 -6.89
C MET A 115 12.89 -7.95 -6.68
N ASP A 116 12.97 -8.72 -7.78
CA ASP A 116 13.26 -10.15 -7.79
C ASP A 116 12.39 -10.94 -6.82
N ALA A 117 11.15 -10.48 -6.65
CA ALA A 117 10.25 -10.93 -5.61
C ALA A 117 9.55 -12.24 -5.99
N THR A 118 9.30 -13.04 -4.95
CA THR A 118 8.38 -14.17 -4.95
C THR A 118 7.34 -13.99 -3.85
N PHE A 119 6.21 -14.70 -3.92
CA PHE A 119 5.18 -14.55 -2.91
C PHE A 119 4.47 -15.86 -2.60
N GLU A 120 3.77 -15.87 -1.47
CA GLU A 120 2.80 -16.89 -1.08
C GLU A 120 1.50 -16.22 -0.59
N PHE A 121 0.37 -16.85 -0.85
CA PHE A 121 -0.91 -16.39 -0.30
C PHE A 121 -0.96 -16.70 1.21
N VAL A 122 -1.40 -15.73 2.01
CA VAL A 122 -1.63 -15.94 3.44
C VAL A 122 -3.07 -16.38 3.66
N GLU A 123 -3.26 -17.69 3.91
CA GLU A 123 -4.60 -18.24 4.13
C GLU A 123 -5.17 -17.88 5.50
N GLY A 124 -6.50 -17.70 5.56
CA GLY A 124 -7.22 -17.47 6.82
C GLY A 124 -6.95 -16.10 7.46
N GLY A 125 -6.29 -15.20 6.74
CA GLY A 125 -6.09 -13.81 7.14
C GLY A 125 -7.34 -12.96 6.92
N ASN A 126 -7.36 -11.77 7.51
CA ASN A 126 -8.31 -10.73 7.16
C ASN A 126 -8.02 -10.18 5.75
N THR A 127 -8.96 -9.42 5.22
CA THR A 127 -8.78 -8.62 4.00
C THR A 127 -8.58 -7.16 4.39
N TYR A 128 -7.82 -6.43 3.59
CA TYR A 128 -7.63 -4.99 3.79
C TYR A 128 -7.57 -4.28 2.44
N VAL A 129 -8.49 -3.36 2.25
CA VAL A 129 -8.48 -2.40 1.13
C VAL A 129 -8.30 -1.02 1.75
N ALA A 130 -7.27 -0.32 1.33
CA ALA A 130 -6.94 0.99 1.86
C ALA A 130 -7.97 2.04 1.42
N GLU A 131 -8.35 2.91 2.33
CA GLU A 131 -8.99 4.17 1.98
C GLU A 131 -7.92 5.16 1.47
N ALA A 132 -8.27 5.99 0.49
CA ALA A 132 -7.34 6.97 -0.04
C ALA A 132 -6.94 7.98 1.05
N PHE A 133 -5.64 8.08 1.32
CA PHE A 133 -5.09 9.09 2.22
C PHE A 133 -5.10 10.46 1.51
N ASP A 134 -5.72 11.47 2.11
CA ASP A 134 -5.71 12.83 1.56
C ASP A 134 -4.32 13.45 1.69
N ALA A 135 -3.58 13.46 0.59
CA ALA A 135 -2.22 13.98 0.50
C ALA A 135 -2.17 15.41 -0.09
N THR A 136 -3.31 16.07 -0.28
CA THR A 136 -3.41 17.36 -0.96
C THR A 136 -2.48 18.41 -0.36
N GLU A 137 -2.52 18.59 0.96
CA GLU A 137 -1.72 19.60 1.66
C GLU A 137 -0.21 19.25 1.72
N LEU A 138 0.15 18.00 1.43
CA LEU A 138 1.54 17.55 1.39
C LEU A 138 2.20 17.78 0.02
N LEU A 139 1.40 18.05 -1.02
CA LEU A 139 1.90 18.23 -2.38
C LEU A 139 2.86 19.43 -2.44
N GLY A 140 4.11 19.16 -2.84
CA GLY A 140 5.19 20.12 -2.87
C GLY A 140 5.98 20.27 -1.56
N THR A 141 5.72 19.42 -0.57
CA THR A 141 6.50 19.36 0.67
C THR A 141 7.42 18.13 0.70
N ASP A 142 8.49 18.21 1.49
CA ASP A 142 9.40 17.08 1.72
C ASP A 142 8.76 15.92 2.50
N ASP A 143 7.57 16.13 3.08
CA ASP A 143 6.87 15.09 3.83
C ASP A 143 6.07 14.15 2.93
N LEU A 144 5.77 14.55 1.71
CA LEU A 144 4.97 13.74 0.78
C LEU A 144 5.62 12.37 0.51
N ILE A 145 6.93 12.32 0.32
CA ILE A 145 7.66 11.07 0.01
C ILE A 145 7.54 10.01 1.12
N LYS A 146 7.27 10.40 2.36
CA LYS A 146 7.02 9.46 3.48
C LYS A 146 5.73 8.64 3.30
N HIS A 147 4.91 9.00 2.34
CA HIS A 147 3.68 8.31 1.98
C HIS A 147 3.79 7.56 0.65
N GLN A 148 5.01 7.42 0.11
CA GLN A 148 5.27 6.70 -1.13
C GLN A 148 4.60 5.33 -1.13
N ASN A 149 4.11 4.92 -2.30
CA ASN A 149 3.39 3.67 -2.54
C ASN A 149 2.01 3.53 -1.88
N LYS A 150 1.56 4.50 -1.07
CA LYS A 150 0.21 4.48 -0.52
C LYS A 150 -0.83 4.86 -1.56
N PHE A 151 -2.03 4.34 -1.37
CA PHE A 151 -3.21 4.83 -2.07
C PHE A 151 -3.59 6.20 -1.51
N VAL A 152 -3.61 7.22 -2.38
CA VAL A 152 -3.79 8.62 -2.01
C VAL A 152 -4.87 9.30 -2.82
N THR A 153 -5.38 10.43 -2.30
CA THR A 153 -6.20 11.38 -3.04
C THR A 153 -5.58 12.76 -3.00
N PHE A 154 -5.67 13.47 -4.12
CA PHE A 154 -5.36 14.90 -4.24
C PHE A 154 -6.61 15.63 -4.70
N LYS A 155 -7.00 16.70 -4.01
CA LYS A 155 -8.26 17.40 -4.24
C LYS A 155 -8.08 18.80 -4.78
N GLY A 156 -8.95 19.18 -5.70
CA GLY A 156 -9.02 20.55 -6.23
C GLY A 156 -7.80 20.96 -7.04
N LEU A 157 -7.15 19.99 -7.70
CA LEU A 157 -6.07 20.28 -8.63
C LEU A 157 -6.60 20.92 -9.90
N THR A 158 -5.86 21.87 -10.48
CA THR A 158 -6.19 22.44 -11.77
C THR A 158 -5.41 21.75 -12.87
N VAL A 159 -6.08 21.18 -13.86
CA VAL A 159 -5.45 20.60 -15.04
C VAL A 159 -4.77 21.71 -15.83
N GLU A 160 -3.49 21.55 -16.15
CA GLU A 160 -2.72 22.47 -17.01
C GLU A 160 -2.57 21.91 -18.42
N GLY A 161 -2.64 20.57 -18.56
CA GLY A 161 -2.61 19.89 -19.84
C GLY A 161 -2.53 18.38 -19.69
N ILE A 162 -2.75 17.68 -20.80
CA ILE A 162 -2.53 16.25 -20.93
C ILE A 162 -1.62 15.97 -22.14
N GLU A 163 -0.82 14.92 -22.03
CA GLU A 163 0.04 14.45 -23.14
C GLU A 163 -0.09 12.94 -23.25
N PHE A 164 -0.40 12.45 -24.44
CA PHE A 164 -0.35 11.02 -24.74
C PHE A 164 1.09 10.63 -25.08
N LYS A 165 1.62 9.62 -24.44
CA LYS A 165 3.03 9.17 -24.57
C LYS A 165 3.49 9.00 -26.03
N ASN A 166 2.64 8.49 -26.90
CA ASN A 166 2.94 8.31 -28.33
C ASN A 166 2.21 9.32 -29.23
N GLY A 167 1.68 10.42 -28.66
CA GLY A 167 0.97 11.47 -29.39
C GLY A 167 -0.50 11.16 -29.69
N GLU A 168 -0.98 9.96 -29.38
CA GLU A 168 -2.36 9.52 -29.61
C GLU A 168 -2.83 8.54 -28.50
N PRO A 169 -4.16 8.41 -28.26
CA PRO A 169 -4.69 7.51 -27.24
C PRO A 169 -4.28 6.05 -27.45
N GLY A 170 -4.14 5.29 -26.34
CA GLY A 170 -3.86 3.85 -26.33
C GLY A 170 -2.59 3.47 -25.57
N ASP A 171 -1.85 4.44 -25.06
CA ASP A 171 -0.68 4.29 -24.18
C ASP A 171 -0.85 5.19 -22.94
N ASP A 172 0.18 5.36 -22.13
CA ASP A 172 0.15 6.24 -20.96
C ASP A 172 -0.30 7.66 -21.30
N ILE A 173 -1.00 8.28 -20.33
CA ILE A 173 -1.36 9.69 -20.38
C ILE A 173 -0.64 10.41 -19.24
N TYR A 174 0.16 11.40 -19.58
CA TYR A 174 0.74 12.32 -18.59
C TYR A 174 -0.20 13.50 -18.38
N VAL A 175 -0.57 13.73 -17.12
CA VAL A 175 -1.48 14.81 -16.72
C VAL A 175 -0.69 15.82 -15.92
N THR A 176 -0.50 17.01 -16.49
CA THR A 176 0.09 18.12 -15.75
C THR A 176 -1.00 18.83 -14.96
N VAL A 177 -0.80 18.91 -13.65
CA VAL A 177 -1.73 19.55 -12.71
C VAL A 177 -1.03 20.65 -11.92
N GLY A 178 -1.74 21.76 -11.70
CA GLY A 178 -1.32 22.89 -10.89
C GLY A 178 -1.89 22.81 -9.48
N TYR A 179 -1.05 23.07 -8.46
CA TYR A 179 -1.48 23.24 -7.08
C TYR A 179 -0.56 24.25 -6.36
N ASN A 180 -1.14 25.24 -5.68
CA ASN A 180 -0.40 26.27 -4.92
C ASN A 180 0.71 26.97 -5.73
N GLY A 181 0.53 27.15 -7.04
CA GLY A 181 1.47 27.82 -7.93
C GLY A 181 2.66 26.98 -8.40
N ALA A 182 2.63 25.68 -8.16
CA ALA A 182 3.56 24.70 -8.70
C ALA A 182 2.82 23.70 -9.60
N SER A 183 3.55 23.09 -10.55
CA SER A 183 3.03 22.11 -11.49
C SER A 183 3.62 20.73 -11.19
N TYR A 184 2.80 19.69 -11.34
CA TYR A 184 3.15 18.29 -11.08
C TYR A 184 2.69 17.45 -12.27
N SER A 185 3.41 16.36 -12.57
CA SER A 185 3.05 15.42 -13.62
C SER A 185 2.63 14.10 -13.02
N PHE A 186 1.38 13.71 -13.21
CA PHE A 186 0.83 12.41 -12.83
C PHE A 186 0.63 11.54 -14.06
N CYS A 187 0.47 10.24 -13.89
CA CYS A 187 0.41 9.30 -15.00
C CYS A 187 -0.84 8.40 -14.91
N VAL A 188 -1.61 8.31 -15.98
CA VAL A 188 -2.45 7.14 -16.22
C VAL A 188 -1.56 6.09 -16.86
N GLU A 189 -1.08 5.15 -16.07
CA GLU A 189 -0.25 4.05 -16.51
C GLU A 189 -1.14 2.98 -17.15
N MET A 190 -0.95 2.69 -18.43
CA MET A 190 -1.88 1.91 -19.24
C MET A 190 -2.03 0.45 -18.81
N TYR A 191 -1.03 -0.12 -18.16
CA TYR A 191 -1.10 -1.50 -17.67
C TYR A 191 -1.81 -1.61 -16.32
N LEU A 192 -1.91 -0.50 -15.55
CA LEU A 192 -2.69 -0.40 -14.32
C LEU A 192 -4.12 0.04 -14.62
N THR A 193 -4.27 1.11 -15.42
CA THR A 193 -5.55 1.73 -15.77
C THR A 193 -5.75 1.62 -17.27
N ALA A 194 -6.37 0.52 -17.66
CA ALA A 194 -6.48 0.12 -19.07
C ALA A 194 -7.09 1.21 -19.98
N PRO A 195 -6.66 1.30 -21.24
CA PRO A 195 -7.15 2.31 -22.19
C PRO A 195 -8.66 2.25 -22.48
N ASP A 196 -9.30 1.14 -22.19
CA ASP A 196 -10.76 0.95 -22.31
C ASP A 196 -11.55 1.23 -21.02
N SER A 197 -10.88 1.70 -19.97
CA SER A 197 -11.52 2.06 -18.70
C SER A 197 -12.19 3.42 -18.74
N ASP A 198 -13.21 3.61 -17.89
CA ASP A 198 -13.88 4.91 -17.70
C ASP A 198 -12.90 6.00 -17.20
N VAL A 199 -11.92 5.63 -16.39
CA VAL A 199 -10.89 6.57 -15.89
C VAL A 199 -10.03 7.07 -17.04
N TYR A 200 -9.54 6.17 -17.89
CA TYR A 200 -8.74 6.53 -19.06
C TYR A 200 -9.54 7.43 -20.02
N ALA A 201 -10.80 7.08 -20.29
CA ALA A 201 -11.69 7.88 -21.12
C ALA A 201 -11.94 9.28 -20.54
N THR A 202 -12.15 9.38 -19.21
CA THR A 202 -12.36 10.66 -18.54
C THR A 202 -11.10 11.53 -18.60
N VAL A 203 -9.93 10.96 -18.30
CA VAL A 203 -8.65 11.69 -18.34
C VAL A 203 -8.33 12.15 -19.75
N SER A 204 -8.60 11.32 -20.77
CA SER A 204 -8.39 11.69 -22.19
C SER A 204 -9.22 12.89 -22.64
N GLY A 205 -10.30 13.19 -21.94
CA GLY A 205 -11.20 14.31 -22.25
C GLY A 205 -10.97 15.57 -21.42
N LEU A 206 -9.96 15.58 -20.52
CA LEU A 206 -9.65 16.74 -19.69
C LEU A 206 -9.08 17.89 -20.53
N GLU A 207 -9.46 19.11 -20.18
CA GLU A 207 -8.96 20.34 -20.79
C GLU A 207 -8.22 21.20 -19.74
N ALA A 208 -7.30 22.03 -20.20
CA ALA A 208 -6.64 22.99 -19.34
C ALA A 208 -7.66 23.93 -18.68
N GLY A 209 -7.61 24.05 -17.36
CA GLY A 209 -8.53 24.82 -16.53
C GLY A 209 -9.57 23.96 -15.82
N ASP A 210 -9.74 22.69 -16.17
CA ASP A 210 -10.58 21.77 -15.41
C ASP A 210 -10.07 21.63 -13.97
N VAL A 211 -10.99 21.53 -13.02
CA VAL A 211 -10.66 21.25 -11.62
C VAL A 211 -11.03 19.82 -11.31
N VAL A 212 -10.07 19.06 -10.78
CA VAL A 212 -10.22 17.62 -10.55
C VAL A 212 -9.82 17.23 -9.14
N ASP A 213 -10.44 16.14 -8.64
CA ASP A 213 -9.87 15.31 -7.58
C ASP A 213 -9.31 14.05 -8.26
N ILE A 214 -8.12 13.64 -7.84
CA ILE A 214 -7.40 12.49 -8.39
C ILE A 214 -7.11 11.49 -7.29
N ASP A 215 -7.47 10.22 -7.50
CA ASP A 215 -7.10 9.09 -6.67
C ASP A 215 -6.06 8.23 -7.40
N GLY A 216 -5.10 7.69 -6.66
CA GLY A 216 -4.08 6.84 -7.26
C GLY A 216 -3.04 6.33 -6.28
N PHE A 217 -2.06 5.60 -6.78
CA PHE A 217 -0.91 5.16 -5.99
C PHE A 217 0.20 6.21 -6.08
N LEU A 218 0.73 6.61 -4.93
CA LEU A 218 1.76 7.63 -4.84
C LEU A 218 3.11 7.08 -5.33
N TYR A 219 3.26 6.98 -6.62
CA TYR A 219 4.47 6.56 -7.31
C TYR A 219 5.45 7.72 -7.44
N TRP A 220 6.73 7.41 -7.64
CA TRP A 220 7.80 8.39 -7.78
C TRP A 220 8.62 8.14 -9.04
N TYR A 221 8.85 9.19 -9.83
CA TYR A 221 9.77 9.17 -10.96
C TYR A 221 10.44 10.53 -11.09
N GLU A 222 11.68 10.65 -10.55
CA GLU A 222 12.40 11.92 -10.44
C GLU A 222 11.61 13.02 -9.69
N GLY A 223 10.54 12.65 -9.01
CA GLY A 223 9.57 13.48 -8.31
C GLY A 223 8.25 12.75 -8.15
N VAL A 224 7.25 13.41 -7.54
CA VAL A 224 5.92 12.82 -7.41
C VAL A 224 5.33 12.55 -8.80
N ASN A 225 4.92 11.30 -9.02
CA ASN A 225 4.29 10.85 -10.27
C ASN A 225 3.19 9.84 -9.93
N THR A 226 2.08 10.33 -9.37
CA THR A 226 0.97 9.48 -8.95
C THR A 226 0.41 8.69 -10.12
N HIS A 227 0.30 7.36 -9.99
CA HIS A 227 -0.36 6.50 -10.97
C HIS A 227 -1.87 6.55 -10.73
N ILE A 228 -2.57 7.21 -11.63
CA ILE A 228 -4.00 7.57 -11.52
C ILE A 228 -4.87 6.32 -11.68
N THR A 229 -5.77 6.10 -10.73
CA THR A 229 -6.78 5.03 -10.76
C THR A 229 -8.21 5.56 -10.62
N GLY A 230 -8.36 6.85 -10.33
CA GLY A 230 -9.65 7.53 -10.23
C GLY A 230 -9.53 9.02 -10.50
N VAL A 231 -10.55 9.59 -11.10
CA VAL A 231 -10.65 11.04 -11.34
C VAL A 231 -12.10 11.50 -11.21
N THR A 232 -12.29 12.64 -10.56
CA THR A 232 -13.59 13.32 -10.45
C THR A 232 -13.43 14.75 -10.93
N VAL A 233 -14.11 15.11 -12.00
CA VAL A 233 -14.19 16.50 -12.52
C VAL A 233 -15.21 17.27 -11.69
N LYS A 234 -14.89 18.49 -11.25
CA LYS A 234 -15.72 19.34 -10.39
C LYS A 234 -16.66 20.25 -11.17
#